data_f7607692a5ad7e5b60a419c3c05c42e8
#
_entry.id   f7607692a5ad7e5b60a419c3c05c42e8
#
_cell.length_a   1.000
_cell.length_b   1.000
_cell.length_c   1.000
_cell.angle_alpha   90.00
_cell.angle_beta   90.00
_cell.angle_gamma   90.00
#
_symmetry.space_group_name_H-M   'P 1'
#
loop_
_entity.id
_entity.type
_entity.pdbx_description
1 polymer ?
#
loop_
_entity_poly.entity_id
_entity_poly.type
_entity_poly.pdbx_seq_one_letter_code
_entity_poly.pdbx_strand_id
1 'polypeptide(L)'
;DSLSSKNQEIKTLQAKVDELNGKISDEQNSADSADGKVATYQQLLTAYAAYRDGNKTAAGDALGNVNAEYLDDESKKIYDAVNSEVNSEYLASTYQDAYQKYSSLNYAEAAAGFQKIIDMDENYHDGYALYYLAQSYRKNNDIDNARTYYQKVVELYPNTERSSRAQKYLDEFGTAEADPANPDDAADENTRDTTTGDT
;
A
#
# COMPACT_ATOMS: atom_id res chain seq x y z
N ASP A 1 -1.93 49.95 -38.17
CA ASP A 1 -0.81 49.95 -37.18
C ASP A 1 -1.26 49.69 -35.76
N SER A 2 -2.36 50.30 -35.29
CA SER A 2 -2.86 50.13 -33.90
C SER A 2 -3.26 48.67 -33.58
N LEU A 3 -3.88 47.95 -34.51
CA LEU A 3 -4.31 46.56 -34.29
C LEU A 3 -3.12 45.59 -34.21
N SER A 4 -2.10 45.78 -35.03
CA SER A 4 -0.87 44.98 -34.99
C SER A 4 -0.10 45.18 -33.71
N SER A 5 -0.02 46.41 -33.19
CA SER A 5 0.61 46.72 -31.90
C SER A 5 -0.13 46.04 -30.73
N LYS A 6 -1.46 46.09 -30.69
CA LYS A 6 -2.27 45.41 -29.66
C LYS A 6 -2.14 43.90 -29.73
N ASN A 7 -2.09 43.29 -30.90
CA ASN A 7 -1.87 41.87 -31.06
C ASN A 7 -0.50 41.44 -30.54
N GLN A 8 0.54 42.27 -30.74
CA GLN A 8 1.86 42.00 -30.18
C GLN A 8 1.88 42.10 -28.66
N GLU A 9 1.19 43.07 -28.09
CA GLU A 9 1.03 43.25 -26.65
C GLU A 9 0.30 42.05 -26.03
N ILE A 10 -0.79 41.57 -26.65
CA ILE A 10 -1.54 40.36 -26.20
C ILE A 10 -0.62 39.14 -26.18
N LYS A 11 0.19 38.91 -27.22
CA LYS A 11 1.14 37.79 -27.23
C LYS A 11 2.18 37.88 -26.13
N THR A 12 2.68 39.06 -25.84
CA THR A 12 3.65 39.31 -24.78
C THR A 12 3.04 39.06 -23.40
N LEU A 13 1.81 39.52 -23.18
CA LEU A 13 1.08 39.28 -21.93
C LEU A 13 0.76 37.80 -21.76
N GLN A 14 0.36 37.11 -22.83
CA GLN A 14 0.10 35.67 -22.76
C GLN A 14 1.35 34.90 -22.37
N ALA A 15 2.50 35.17 -23.00
CA ALA A 15 3.77 34.53 -22.62
C ALA A 15 4.14 34.82 -21.16
N LYS A 16 3.82 36.00 -20.64
CA LYS A 16 4.06 36.34 -19.23
C LYS A 16 3.14 35.57 -18.26
N VAL A 17 1.89 35.37 -18.66
CA VAL A 17 0.93 34.55 -17.90
C VAL A 17 1.41 33.10 -17.86
N ASP A 18 1.87 32.55 -18.99
CA ASP A 18 2.37 31.17 -19.05
C ASP A 18 3.63 30.97 -18.17
N GLU A 19 4.57 31.97 -18.21
CA GLU A 19 5.74 31.97 -17.31
C GLU A 19 5.35 32.01 -15.82
N LEU A 20 4.39 32.86 -15.46
CA LEU A 20 3.93 32.98 -14.07
C LEU A 20 3.21 31.72 -13.59
N ASN A 21 2.41 31.08 -14.44
CA ASN A 21 1.76 29.82 -14.11
C ASN A 21 2.80 28.69 -13.89
N GLY A 22 3.87 28.66 -14.71
CA GLY A 22 4.99 27.75 -14.48
C GLY A 22 5.63 27.95 -13.11
N LYS A 23 5.95 29.20 -12.75
CA LYS A 23 6.53 29.52 -11.43
C LYS A 23 5.62 29.15 -10.26
N ILE A 24 4.31 29.39 -10.38
CA ILE A 24 3.33 28.98 -9.35
C ILE A 24 3.35 27.47 -9.16
N SER A 25 3.37 26.71 -10.25
CA SER A 25 3.43 25.24 -10.19
C SER A 25 4.70 24.75 -9.51
N ASP A 26 5.87 25.34 -9.83
CA ASP A 26 7.15 24.97 -9.22
C ASP A 26 7.19 25.28 -7.71
N GLU A 27 6.66 26.42 -7.29
CA GLU A 27 6.56 26.81 -5.87
C GLU A 27 5.59 25.88 -5.10
N GLN A 28 4.46 25.51 -5.68
CA GLN A 28 3.52 24.58 -5.10
C GLN A 28 4.16 23.20 -4.91
N ASN A 29 4.81 22.66 -5.94
CA ASN A 29 5.50 21.36 -5.83
C ASN A 29 6.63 21.39 -4.79
N SER A 30 7.32 22.52 -4.64
CA SER A 30 8.36 22.70 -3.61
C SER A 30 7.76 22.73 -2.20
N ALA A 31 6.64 23.41 -2.00
CA ALA A 31 5.92 23.47 -0.72
C ALA A 31 5.39 22.07 -0.34
N ASP A 32 4.73 21.38 -1.26
CA ASP A 32 4.21 20.03 -1.05
C ASP A 32 5.32 19.05 -0.68
N SER A 33 6.48 19.17 -1.32
CA SER A 33 7.67 18.36 -0.99
C SER A 33 8.22 18.69 0.40
N ALA A 34 8.23 19.96 0.81
CA ALA A 34 8.68 20.37 2.14
C ALA A 34 7.74 19.84 3.24
N ASP A 35 6.43 19.95 3.03
CA ASP A 35 5.43 19.42 3.95
C ASP A 35 5.50 17.90 4.08
N GLY A 36 5.73 17.19 2.97
CA GLY A 36 5.96 15.75 2.96
C GLY A 36 7.18 15.32 3.74
N LYS A 37 8.29 16.08 3.67
CA LYS A 37 9.50 15.86 4.48
C LYS A 37 9.20 16.05 5.97
N VAL A 38 8.56 17.14 6.34
CA VAL A 38 8.20 17.42 7.75
C VAL A 38 7.33 16.30 8.30
N ALA A 39 6.30 15.87 7.58
CA ALA A 39 5.44 14.76 7.98
C ALA A 39 6.24 13.47 8.18
N THR A 40 7.16 13.16 7.28
CA THR A 40 8.03 11.98 7.37
C THR A 40 8.88 11.99 8.65
N TYR A 41 9.55 13.09 8.96
CA TYR A 41 10.33 13.19 10.19
C TYR A 41 9.48 13.11 11.46
N GLN A 42 8.27 13.67 11.45
CA GLN A 42 7.32 13.54 12.55
C GLN A 42 6.91 12.08 12.77
N GLN A 43 6.64 11.33 11.70
CA GLN A 43 6.31 9.91 11.79
C GLN A 43 7.50 9.08 12.27
N LEU A 44 8.72 9.36 11.82
CA LEU A 44 9.93 8.69 12.31
C LEU A 44 10.15 8.93 13.81
N LEU A 45 9.95 10.14 14.29
CA LEU A 45 10.03 10.46 15.73
C LEU A 45 8.96 9.73 16.53
N THR A 46 7.74 9.65 16.00
CA THR A 46 6.63 8.91 16.61
C THR A 46 6.94 7.42 16.71
N ALA A 47 7.47 6.84 15.62
CA ALA A 47 7.90 5.44 15.58
C ALA A 47 8.99 5.15 16.62
N TYR A 48 10.01 5.98 16.68
CA TYR A 48 11.11 5.83 17.63
C TYR A 48 10.63 5.96 19.09
N ALA A 49 9.75 6.92 19.39
CA ALA A 49 9.18 7.07 20.72
C ALA A 49 8.36 5.84 21.13
N ALA A 50 7.49 5.36 20.26
CA ALA A 50 6.69 4.15 20.50
C ALA A 50 7.56 2.90 20.68
N TYR A 51 8.60 2.74 19.86
CA TYR A 51 9.58 1.65 19.99
C TYR A 51 10.29 1.68 21.35
N ARG A 52 10.82 2.84 21.74
CA ARG A 52 11.49 3.02 23.04
C ARG A 52 10.57 2.70 24.21
N ASP A 53 9.28 3.03 24.10
CA ASP A 53 8.26 2.76 25.13
C ASP A 53 7.74 1.30 25.07
N GLY A 54 8.30 0.46 24.19
CA GLY A 54 7.95 -0.97 24.04
C GLY A 54 6.65 -1.22 23.27
N ASN A 55 6.04 -0.18 22.68
CA ASN A 55 4.82 -0.31 21.90
C ASN A 55 5.13 -0.56 20.42
N LYS A 56 5.46 -1.81 20.09
CA LYS A 56 5.87 -2.20 18.73
C LYS A 56 4.78 -2.00 17.69
N THR A 57 3.51 -2.19 18.06
CA THR A 57 2.37 -1.96 17.17
C THR A 57 2.29 -0.49 16.74
N ALA A 58 2.32 0.44 17.69
CA ALA A 58 2.30 1.86 17.38
C ALA A 58 3.57 2.30 16.62
N ALA A 59 4.72 1.68 16.91
CA ALA A 59 5.95 1.94 16.17
C ALA A 59 5.82 1.49 14.71
N GLY A 60 5.27 0.31 14.45
CA GLY A 60 5.02 -0.21 13.10
C GLY A 60 4.01 0.64 12.32
N ASP A 61 2.90 1.02 12.94
CA ASP A 61 1.92 1.94 12.33
C ASP A 61 2.55 3.28 11.92
N ALA A 62 3.43 3.83 12.75
CA ALA A 62 4.13 5.07 12.43
C ALA A 62 5.19 4.88 11.33
N LEU A 63 5.95 3.77 11.35
CA LEU A 63 6.93 3.43 10.30
C LEU A 63 6.28 3.27 8.93
N GLY A 64 5.10 2.69 8.85
CA GLY A 64 4.34 2.54 7.61
C GLY A 64 3.95 3.87 6.95
N ASN A 65 3.99 4.99 7.71
CA ASN A 65 3.73 6.33 7.18
C ASN A 65 5.00 7.14 6.90
N VAL A 66 6.19 6.54 7.06
CA VAL A 66 7.47 7.19 6.76
C VAL A 66 7.82 7.01 5.30
N ASN A 67 7.97 8.10 4.55
CA ASN A 67 8.55 8.05 3.21
C ASN A 67 10.08 8.08 3.31
N ALA A 68 10.72 6.91 3.20
CA ALA A 68 12.17 6.78 3.35
C ALA A 68 13.00 7.56 2.31
N GLU A 69 12.40 7.98 1.19
CA GLU A 69 13.07 8.82 0.17
C GLU A 69 13.33 10.24 0.67
N TYR A 70 12.57 10.71 1.65
CA TYR A 70 12.72 12.04 2.25
C TYR A 70 13.72 12.08 3.42
N LEU A 71 14.19 10.91 3.87
CA LEU A 71 15.17 10.82 4.97
C LEU A 71 16.60 11.07 4.49
N ASP A 72 17.37 11.82 5.29
CA ASP A 72 18.82 11.86 5.15
C ASP A 72 19.47 10.56 5.63
N ASP A 73 20.75 10.38 5.34
CA ASP A 73 21.50 9.15 5.63
C ASP A 73 21.47 8.76 7.12
N GLU A 74 21.52 9.74 8.03
CA GLU A 74 21.51 9.47 9.46
C GLU A 74 20.12 9.08 9.95
N SER A 75 19.09 9.77 9.50
CA SER A 75 17.70 9.46 9.82
C SER A 75 17.28 8.12 9.22
N LYS A 76 17.80 7.77 8.04
CA LYS A 76 17.59 6.47 7.42
C LYS A 76 18.17 5.33 8.26
N LYS A 77 19.34 5.51 8.88
CA LYS A 77 19.89 4.51 9.82
C LYS A 77 18.99 4.30 11.04
N ILE A 78 18.38 5.37 11.55
CA ILE A 78 17.41 5.26 12.65
C ILE A 78 16.17 4.50 12.19
N TYR A 79 15.65 4.86 11.02
CA TYR A 79 14.52 4.16 10.41
C TYR A 79 14.81 2.67 10.25
N ASP A 80 15.94 2.30 9.63
CA ASP A 80 16.32 0.91 9.38
C ASP A 80 16.50 0.12 10.69
N ALA A 81 17.10 0.73 11.72
CA ALA A 81 17.28 0.09 13.02
C ALA A 81 15.92 -0.20 13.70
N VAL A 82 15.04 0.79 13.77
CA VAL A 82 13.71 0.61 14.38
C VAL A 82 12.88 -0.37 13.56
N ASN A 83 12.90 -0.25 12.23
CA ASN A 83 12.18 -1.12 11.33
C ASN A 83 12.61 -2.58 11.46
N SER A 84 13.90 -2.85 11.58
CA SER A 84 14.44 -4.21 11.78
C SER A 84 13.92 -4.87 13.07
N GLU A 85 13.82 -4.09 14.16
CA GLU A 85 13.40 -4.60 15.48
C GLU A 85 11.88 -4.74 15.62
N VAL A 86 11.13 -3.95 14.87
CA VAL A 86 9.66 -3.86 14.96
C VAL A 86 8.99 -4.77 13.93
N ASN A 87 9.58 -4.88 12.76
CA ASN A 87 8.88 -5.37 11.56
C ASN A 87 8.36 -6.81 11.68
N SER A 88 9.17 -7.74 12.19
CA SER A 88 8.79 -9.15 12.22
C SER A 88 7.57 -9.40 13.12
N GLU A 89 7.54 -8.78 14.29
CA GLU A 89 6.44 -8.95 15.27
C GLU A 89 5.21 -8.14 14.85
N TYR A 90 5.42 -6.93 14.31
CA TYR A 90 4.35 -6.10 13.78
C TYR A 90 3.64 -6.76 12.60
N LEU A 91 4.39 -7.25 11.62
CA LEU A 91 3.81 -7.92 10.45
C LEU A 91 3.07 -9.20 10.84
N ALA A 92 3.64 -10.00 11.77
CA ALA A 92 2.99 -11.22 12.25
C ALA A 92 1.67 -10.91 12.98
N SER A 93 1.66 -9.94 13.89
CA SER A 93 0.45 -9.55 14.64
C SER A 93 -0.60 -8.91 13.73
N THR A 94 -0.17 -8.05 12.79
CA THR A 94 -1.06 -7.40 11.81
C THR A 94 -1.68 -8.43 10.85
N TYR A 95 -0.89 -9.42 10.40
CA TYR A 95 -1.40 -10.51 9.57
C TYR A 95 -2.45 -11.33 10.31
N GLN A 96 -2.18 -11.71 11.56
CA GLN A 96 -3.12 -12.47 12.38
C GLN A 96 -4.43 -11.71 12.61
N ASP A 97 -4.37 -10.40 12.92
CA ASP A 97 -5.56 -9.56 13.08
C ASP A 97 -6.34 -9.42 11.77
N ALA A 98 -5.66 -9.14 10.65
CA ALA A 98 -6.29 -9.04 9.34
C ALA A 98 -6.96 -10.35 8.92
N TYR A 99 -6.30 -11.49 9.15
CA TYR A 99 -6.86 -12.81 8.87
C TYR A 99 -8.07 -13.13 9.75
N GLN A 100 -8.05 -12.76 11.03
CA GLN A 100 -9.20 -12.90 11.91
C GLN A 100 -10.39 -12.07 11.44
N LYS A 101 -10.15 -10.84 10.96
CA LYS A 101 -11.19 -10.00 10.37
C LYS A 101 -11.75 -10.59 9.08
N TYR A 102 -10.90 -11.16 8.24
CA TYR A 102 -11.30 -11.88 7.03
C TYR A 102 -12.23 -13.05 7.38
N SER A 103 -11.82 -13.91 8.31
CA SER A 103 -12.60 -15.07 8.76
C SER A 103 -13.92 -14.68 9.44
N SER A 104 -13.98 -13.49 10.04
CA SER A 104 -15.19 -12.90 10.63
C SER A 104 -16.06 -12.13 9.62
N LEU A 105 -15.77 -12.25 8.32
CA LEU A 105 -16.47 -11.60 7.21
C LEU A 105 -16.36 -10.06 7.20
N ASN A 106 -15.45 -9.49 7.99
CA ASN A 106 -15.15 -8.05 8.04
C ASN A 106 -14.13 -7.68 6.96
N TYR A 107 -14.52 -7.87 5.69
CA TYR A 107 -13.59 -7.82 4.55
C TYR A 107 -12.96 -6.45 4.31
N ALA A 108 -13.67 -5.35 4.55
CA ALA A 108 -13.11 -4.02 4.42
C ALA A 108 -11.96 -3.77 5.42
N GLU A 109 -12.13 -4.19 6.68
CA GLU A 109 -11.09 -4.07 7.70
C GLU A 109 -9.93 -5.05 7.47
N ALA A 110 -10.24 -6.26 6.98
CA ALA A 110 -9.23 -7.23 6.58
C ALA A 110 -8.35 -6.67 5.43
N ALA A 111 -8.96 -6.09 4.40
CA ALA A 111 -8.24 -5.45 3.30
C ALA A 111 -7.31 -4.34 3.82
N ALA A 112 -7.79 -3.48 4.72
CA ALA A 112 -6.96 -2.44 5.32
C ALA A 112 -5.76 -3.00 6.10
N GLY A 113 -5.95 -4.11 6.83
CA GLY A 113 -4.87 -4.80 7.55
C GLY A 113 -3.85 -5.43 6.61
N PHE A 114 -4.29 -6.17 5.59
CA PHE A 114 -3.39 -6.75 4.59
C PHE A 114 -2.68 -5.69 3.75
N GLN A 115 -3.33 -4.55 3.46
CA GLN A 115 -2.69 -3.44 2.75
C GLN A 115 -1.49 -2.90 3.53
N LYS A 116 -1.62 -2.68 4.83
CA LYS A 116 -0.49 -2.25 5.68
C LYS A 116 0.71 -3.19 5.59
N ILE A 117 0.44 -4.51 5.51
CA ILE A 117 1.50 -5.51 5.38
C ILE A 117 2.19 -5.37 4.02
N ILE A 118 1.41 -5.26 2.94
CA ILE A 118 1.93 -5.17 1.58
C ILE A 118 2.72 -3.88 1.35
N ASP A 119 2.33 -2.78 1.98
CA ASP A 119 3.04 -1.51 1.93
C ASP A 119 4.43 -1.58 2.60
N MET A 120 4.62 -2.50 3.56
CA MET A 120 5.88 -2.72 4.26
C MET A 120 6.71 -3.87 3.66
N ASP A 121 6.06 -4.95 3.25
CA ASP A 121 6.67 -6.14 2.65
C ASP A 121 5.68 -6.83 1.70
N GLU A 122 5.80 -6.56 0.42
CA GLU A 122 4.93 -7.14 -0.62
C GLU A 122 5.05 -8.67 -0.70
N ASN A 123 6.18 -9.23 -0.25
CA ASN A 123 6.44 -10.67 -0.26
C ASN A 123 6.10 -11.37 1.06
N TYR A 124 5.55 -10.63 2.03
CA TYR A 124 5.26 -11.20 3.35
C TYR A 124 4.49 -12.52 3.26
N HIS A 125 4.96 -13.51 4.02
CA HIS A 125 4.37 -14.85 4.10
C HIS A 125 4.22 -15.52 2.72
N ASP A 126 5.28 -15.44 1.88
CA ASP A 126 5.30 -15.97 0.51
C ASP A 126 4.13 -15.48 -0.37
N GLY A 127 3.67 -14.25 -0.16
CA GLY A 127 2.59 -13.64 -0.92
C GLY A 127 1.18 -14.04 -0.48
N TYR A 128 1.00 -14.74 0.64
CA TYR A 128 -0.34 -15.00 1.18
C TYR A 128 -1.04 -13.71 1.62
N ALA A 129 -0.30 -12.73 2.18
CA ALA A 129 -0.87 -11.43 2.51
C ALA A 129 -1.45 -10.74 1.27
N LEU A 130 -0.72 -10.78 0.15
CA LEU A 130 -1.18 -10.22 -1.13
C LEU A 130 -2.43 -10.95 -1.66
N TYR A 131 -2.44 -12.29 -1.57
CA TYR A 131 -3.59 -13.09 -1.98
C TYR A 131 -4.83 -12.79 -1.12
N TYR A 132 -4.71 -12.71 0.21
CA TYR A 132 -5.83 -12.38 1.09
C TYR A 132 -6.29 -10.93 0.96
N LEU A 133 -5.40 -10.01 0.58
CA LEU A 133 -5.78 -8.65 0.20
C LEU A 133 -6.72 -8.66 -1.01
N ALA A 134 -6.34 -9.38 -2.08
CA ALA A 134 -7.17 -9.55 -3.26
C ALA A 134 -8.53 -10.20 -2.93
N GLN A 135 -8.50 -11.27 -2.11
CA GLN A 135 -9.71 -11.94 -1.64
C GLN A 135 -10.61 -11.01 -0.84
N SER A 136 -10.04 -10.19 0.04
CA SER A 136 -10.79 -9.24 0.87
C SER A 136 -11.51 -8.21 0.01
N TYR A 137 -10.84 -7.67 -1.01
CA TYR A 137 -11.47 -6.77 -1.97
C TYR A 137 -12.59 -7.46 -2.75
N ARG A 138 -12.35 -8.68 -3.24
CA ARG A 138 -13.37 -9.46 -3.96
C ARG A 138 -14.62 -9.70 -3.09
N LYS A 139 -14.43 -10.18 -1.87
CA LYS A 139 -15.52 -10.44 -0.93
C LYS A 139 -16.23 -9.16 -0.48
N ASN A 140 -15.57 -8.03 -0.52
CA ASN A 140 -16.15 -6.70 -0.28
C ASN A 140 -16.79 -6.09 -1.54
N ASN A 141 -16.88 -6.83 -2.64
CA ASN A 141 -17.42 -6.42 -3.94
C ASN A 141 -16.64 -5.27 -4.61
N ASP A 142 -15.36 -5.09 -4.25
CA ASP A 142 -14.43 -4.17 -4.90
C ASP A 142 -13.62 -4.92 -5.97
N ILE A 143 -14.28 -5.16 -7.11
CA ILE A 143 -13.74 -6.02 -8.17
C ILE A 143 -12.51 -5.41 -8.85
N ASP A 144 -12.42 -4.08 -8.94
CA ASP A 144 -11.30 -3.40 -9.60
C ASP A 144 -10.00 -3.58 -8.80
N ASN A 145 -10.05 -3.36 -7.49
CA ASN A 145 -8.92 -3.63 -6.60
C ASN A 145 -8.61 -5.13 -6.52
N ALA A 146 -9.61 -5.99 -6.42
CA ALA A 146 -9.42 -7.43 -6.44
C ALA A 146 -8.66 -7.89 -7.68
N ARG A 147 -9.07 -7.42 -8.87
CA ARG A 147 -8.39 -7.70 -10.15
C ARG A 147 -6.92 -7.29 -10.12
N THR A 148 -6.66 -6.06 -9.67
CA THR A 148 -5.30 -5.52 -9.58
C THR A 148 -4.39 -6.41 -8.73
N TYR A 149 -4.84 -6.79 -7.54
CA TYR A 149 -4.02 -7.59 -6.62
C TYR A 149 -3.94 -9.07 -7.02
N TYR A 150 -4.98 -9.66 -7.63
CA TYR A 150 -4.84 -11.01 -8.21
C TYR A 150 -3.85 -11.06 -9.38
N GLN A 151 -3.80 -10.03 -10.23
CA GLN A 151 -2.79 -9.92 -11.28
C GLN A 151 -1.38 -9.92 -10.70
N LYS A 152 -1.14 -9.15 -9.63
CA LYS A 152 0.13 -9.16 -8.90
C LYS A 152 0.46 -10.55 -8.32
N VAL A 153 -0.51 -11.27 -7.76
CA VAL A 153 -0.29 -12.64 -7.26
C VAL A 153 0.16 -13.57 -8.38
N VAL A 154 -0.48 -13.51 -9.55
CA VAL A 154 -0.12 -14.35 -10.71
C VAL A 154 1.26 -13.99 -11.22
N GLU A 155 1.60 -12.72 -11.26
CA GLU A 155 2.89 -12.22 -11.77
C GLU A 155 4.05 -12.57 -10.85
N LEU A 156 3.90 -12.32 -9.54
CA LEU A 156 4.99 -12.47 -8.55
C LEU A 156 5.17 -13.93 -8.11
N TYR A 157 4.11 -14.74 -8.13
CA TYR A 157 4.14 -16.12 -7.62
C TYR A 157 3.67 -17.16 -8.67
N PRO A 158 4.24 -17.18 -9.89
CA PRO A 158 3.81 -18.09 -10.94
C PRO A 158 3.96 -19.55 -10.49
N ASN A 159 3.08 -20.42 -11.01
CA ASN A 159 3.08 -21.87 -10.72
C ASN A 159 2.79 -22.25 -9.26
N THR A 160 2.22 -21.36 -8.47
CA THR A 160 1.72 -21.67 -7.13
C THR A 160 0.22 -21.93 -7.14
N GLU A 161 -0.28 -22.61 -6.09
CA GLU A 161 -1.72 -22.85 -5.93
C GLU A 161 -2.50 -21.52 -5.84
N ARG A 162 -1.97 -20.53 -5.09
CA ARG A 162 -2.59 -19.21 -4.98
C ARG A 162 -2.64 -18.46 -6.32
N SER A 163 -1.61 -18.59 -7.17
CA SER A 163 -1.66 -17.97 -8.50
C SER A 163 -2.66 -18.66 -9.42
N SER A 164 -2.80 -19.98 -9.33
CA SER A 164 -3.79 -20.73 -10.09
C SER A 164 -5.23 -20.34 -9.69
N ARG A 165 -5.47 -20.15 -8.38
CA ARG A 165 -6.75 -19.65 -7.86
C ARG A 165 -6.99 -18.20 -8.26
N ALA A 166 -5.97 -17.34 -8.16
CA ALA A 166 -6.05 -15.95 -8.59
C ALA A 166 -6.40 -15.83 -10.08
N GLN A 167 -5.77 -16.66 -10.93
CA GLN A 167 -6.10 -16.70 -12.36
C GLN A 167 -7.55 -17.09 -12.61
N LYS A 168 -8.07 -18.10 -11.89
CA LYS A 168 -9.48 -18.49 -12.00
C LYS A 168 -10.42 -17.30 -11.72
N TYR A 169 -10.17 -16.53 -10.66
CA TYR A 169 -10.97 -15.33 -10.36
C TYR A 169 -10.83 -14.23 -11.41
N LEU A 170 -9.64 -14.06 -11.97
CA LEU A 170 -9.42 -13.10 -13.07
C LEU A 170 -10.24 -13.49 -14.32
N ASP A 171 -10.30 -14.78 -14.62
CA ASP A 171 -11.07 -15.32 -15.75
C ASP A 171 -12.60 -15.11 -15.50
N GLU A 172 -13.07 -15.37 -14.29
CA GLU A 172 -14.47 -15.11 -13.87
C GLU A 172 -14.84 -13.63 -14.01
N PHE A 173 -13.96 -12.70 -13.62
CA PHE A 173 -14.20 -11.26 -13.81
C PHE A 173 -14.29 -10.85 -15.29
N GLY A 174 -13.72 -11.62 -16.21
CA GLY A 174 -13.82 -11.40 -17.65
C GLY A 174 -15.15 -11.84 -18.25
N THR A 175 -15.86 -12.76 -17.60
CA THR A 175 -17.13 -13.34 -18.09
C THR A 175 -18.39 -12.66 -17.56
N ALA A 176 -18.26 -11.59 -16.74
CA ALA A 176 -19.35 -10.85 -16.10
C ALA A 176 -20.25 -11.68 -15.15
N GLU A 177 -19.87 -12.88 -14.79
CA GLU A 177 -20.58 -13.77 -13.85
C GLU A 177 -19.82 -13.93 -12.51
N ALA A 178 -19.19 -12.88 -12.02
CA ALA A 178 -18.52 -12.93 -10.72
C ALA A 178 -19.56 -13.02 -9.59
N ASP A 179 -19.84 -14.25 -9.12
CA ASP A 179 -20.61 -14.48 -7.91
C ASP A 179 -19.70 -14.37 -6.68
N PRO A 180 -19.86 -13.35 -5.82
CA PRO A 180 -19.05 -13.21 -4.61
C PRO A 180 -19.30 -14.31 -3.57
N ALA A 181 -20.29 -15.18 -3.77
CA ALA A 181 -20.69 -16.24 -2.86
C ALA A 181 -20.22 -17.65 -3.29
N ASN A 182 -19.20 -17.78 -4.15
CA ASN A 182 -18.73 -19.08 -4.63
C ASN A 182 -18.27 -20.00 -3.47
N PRO A 183 -18.83 -21.22 -3.32
CA PRO A 183 -18.53 -22.15 -2.24
C PRO A 183 -17.12 -22.74 -2.24
N ASP A 184 -16.32 -22.59 -3.28
CA ASP A 184 -14.89 -23.01 -3.32
C ASP A 184 -14.04 -22.25 -2.30
N ASP A 185 -14.54 -21.17 -1.73
CA ASP A 185 -13.85 -20.37 -0.70
C ASP A 185 -13.85 -21.02 0.69
N ALA A 186 -14.80 -21.93 0.95
CA ALA A 186 -14.87 -22.62 2.25
C ALA A 186 -13.80 -23.71 2.44
N ALA A 187 -13.14 -24.12 1.35
CA ALA A 187 -12.12 -25.19 1.39
C ALA A 187 -10.71 -24.65 1.76
N ASP A 188 -10.48 -23.33 1.74
CA ASP A 188 -9.17 -22.73 2.01
C ASP A 188 -8.90 -22.51 3.52
N GLU A 189 -9.94 -22.58 4.35
CA GLU A 189 -9.84 -22.22 5.76
C GLU A 189 -9.21 -23.28 6.68
N ASN A 190 -8.91 -24.51 6.20
CA ASN A 190 -8.60 -25.58 7.14
C ASN A 190 -7.33 -26.42 6.86
N THR A 191 -6.45 -26.02 5.99
CA THR A 191 -5.30 -26.92 5.70
C THR A 191 -3.95 -26.24 5.57
N ARG A 192 -3.44 -25.45 6.48
CA ARG A 192 -1.97 -25.26 6.55
C ARG A 192 -1.47 -24.17 7.51
N ASP A 193 -1.96 -24.21 8.75
CA ASP A 193 -1.21 -23.55 9.82
C ASP A 193 -0.70 -24.58 10.86
N THR A 194 -0.14 -25.70 10.37
CA THR A 194 0.52 -26.69 11.23
C THR A 194 1.89 -27.07 10.71
N THR A 195 2.72 -26.09 10.35
CA THR A 195 4.16 -26.29 10.22
C THR A 195 4.90 -25.13 10.83
N THR A 196 4.67 -24.96 12.12
CA THR A 196 5.64 -24.27 12.96
C THR A 196 6.26 -25.30 13.88
N GLY A 197 7.56 -25.35 13.81
CA GLY A 197 8.35 -25.82 14.93
C GLY A 197 8.56 -27.30 14.97
N ASP A 198 9.69 -27.71 14.45
CA ASP A 198 10.54 -28.49 15.33
C ASP A 198 12.01 -28.42 14.91
N THR A 199 12.80 -28.16 15.95
CA THR A 199 14.26 -28.26 16.15
C THR A 199 15.14 -27.19 15.55
#